data_52979a4f1c92a1906f415bccb716cd72
#
_entry.id   52979a4f1c92a1906f415bccb716cd72
#
_cell.length_a   1.000
_cell.length_b   1.000
_cell.length_c   1.000
_cell.angle_alpha   90.00
_cell.angle_beta   90.00
_cell.angle_gamma   90.00
#
_symmetry.space_group_name_H-M   'P 1'
#
loop_
_entity.id
_entity.type
_entity.pdbx_description
1 polymer ?
#
loop_
_entity_poly.entity_id
_entity_poly.type
_entity_poly.pdbx_seq_one_letter_code
_entity_poly.pdbx_strand_id
1 'polypeptide(L)'
;MPDHHFNLDPKQVTIAALGLLDRQLTLGSIPARYSELNFTGGLGDVINVNRPSRSIKVQETGVSNIIKNPITGDKNVFAAATDRPLPTTDRRPPNGFVNETRFPVQLTTLVQNATALSMEQVAFDLKKFGGQVLAPLTRGMAEYFDDTIAAWIKANINRSALTAGQKAVIGGDVEVSIPTYDGTRENLMERALALRVAFVDARMALNKAHVPNSERYVIAGPEVEAILLKDPEFVAVDYSGDTNALRRATIGSFYGFDVVVHNSFDLEMYFFHKSAFLLASVSPAIPMGAVAGSVQNVNGIATRMLVDYDFGKKADTIGLDTMYGFTTIKEDPDYNVRGTLIGEKFVRGLKVNITEVAPTP
;
A
#
# COMPACT_ATOMS: atom_id res chain seq x y z
N MET A 1 41.43 28.31 21.04
CA MET A 1 40.06 28.52 20.64
C MET A 1 39.43 27.11 20.59
N PRO A 2 38.34 26.85 21.26
CA PRO A 2 37.72 25.53 21.12
C PRO A 2 37.18 25.41 19.70
N ASP A 3 37.59 24.36 19.02
CA ASP A 3 37.12 24.00 17.70
C ASP A 3 35.62 23.63 17.80
N HIS A 4 34.77 24.62 17.58
CA HIS A 4 33.34 24.40 17.37
C HIS A 4 33.08 23.88 15.92
N HIS A 5 33.76 22.81 15.55
CA HIS A 5 33.34 22.08 14.40
C HIS A 5 32.08 21.30 14.82
N PHE A 6 30.98 21.62 14.16
CA PHE A 6 29.73 20.88 14.21
C PHE A 6 30.02 19.46 13.70
N ASN A 7 30.50 18.61 14.60
CA ASN A 7 30.88 17.23 14.28
C ASN A 7 29.64 16.35 14.26
N LEU A 8 28.67 16.79 13.44
CA LEU A 8 27.50 15.93 13.14
C LEU A 8 27.98 14.86 12.15
N ASP A 9 28.06 13.64 12.62
CA ASP A 9 28.24 12.49 11.73
C ASP A 9 27.03 12.43 10.77
N PRO A 10 27.20 12.72 9.46
CA PRO A 10 26.09 12.75 8.50
C PRO A 10 25.30 11.44 8.48
N LYS A 11 25.97 10.33 8.75
CA LYS A 11 25.35 9.01 8.81
C LYS A 11 24.37 8.89 9.96
N GLN A 12 24.74 9.30 11.17
CA GLN A 12 23.85 9.25 12.33
C GLN A 12 22.66 10.19 12.17
N VAL A 13 22.88 11.37 11.61
CA VAL A 13 21.82 12.34 11.33
C VAL A 13 20.84 11.79 10.30
N THR A 14 21.34 11.15 9.24
CA THR A 14 20.47 10.55 8.22
C THR A 14 19.62 9.40 8.79
N ILE A 15 20.20 8.56 9.65
CA ILE A 15 19.45 7.48 10.33
C ILE A 15 18.38 8.06 11.25
N ALA A 16 18.70 9.13 12.00
CA ALA A 16 17.75 9.80 12.86
C ALA A 16 16.61 10.46 12.05
N ALA A 17 16.96 11.11 10.94
CA ALA A 17 15.98 11.69 10.01
C ALA A 17 15.02 10.62 9.45
N LEU A 18 15.54 9.50 8.99
CA LEU A 18 14.73 8.39 8.48
C LEU A 18 13.85 7.77 9.56
N GLY A 19 14.36 7.65 10.80
CA GLY A 19 13.55 7.18 11.92
C GLY A 19 12.40 8.13 12.28
N LEU A 20 12.58 9.44 12.13
CA LEU A 20 11.52 10.43 12.27
C LEU A 20 10.53 10.38 11.11
N LEU A 21 11.03 10.27 9.87
CA LEU A 21 10.21 10.15 8.67
C LEU A 21 9.29 8.92 8.74
N ASP A 22 9.83 7.75 9.05
CA ASP A 22 9.06 6.51 9.13
C ASP A 22 7.95 6.55 10.20
N ARG A 23 8.19 7.25 11.30
CA ARG A 23 7.16 7.45 12.36
C ARG A 23 6.06 8.43 11.95
N GLN A 24 6.32 9.31 11.01
CA GLN A 24 5.36 10.32 10.55
C GLN A 24 4.55 9.84 9.35
N LEU A 25 5.04 8.83 8.60
CA LEU A 25 4.33 8.25 7.47
C LEU A 25 3.10 7.47 7.93
N THR A 26 1.95 7.82 7.39
CA THR A 26 0.69 7.11 7.59
C THR A 26 0.44 6.13 6.45
N LEU A 27 0.24 6.63 5.25
CA LEU A 27 -0.02 5.83 4.06
C LEU A 27 1.25 5.14 3.55
N GLY A 28 2.38 5.81 3.65
CA GLY A 28 3.67 5.28 3.23
C GLY A 28 4.11 4.03 3.99
N SER A 29 3.54 3.75 5.17
CA SER A 29 3.85 2.55 5.96
C SER A 29 3.16 1.28 5.47
N ILE A 30 2.08 1.39 4.68
CA ILE A 30 1.19 0.29 4.32
C ILE A 30 1.74 -0.58 3.16
N PRO A 31 2.24 -0.02 2.04
CA PRO A 31 2.64 -0.83 0.89
C PRO A 31 3.84 -1.73 1.16
N ALA A 32 3.99 -2.74 0.31
CA ALA A 32 5.25 -3.46 0.24
C ALA A 32 6.35 -2.50 -0.25
N ARG A 33 7.46 -2.43 0.49
CA ARG A 33 8.57 -1.51 0.22
C ARG A 33 9.77 -2.25 -0.34
N TYR A 34 10.39 -1.66 -1.34
CA TYR A 34 11.68 -2.08 -1.89
C TYR A 34 12.62 -0.88 -1.92
N SER A 35 13.85 -1.08 -1.49
CA SER A 35 14.84 0.00 -1.49
C SER A 35 16.20 -0.49 -1.94
N GLU A 36 16.91 0.39 -2.63
CA GLU A 36 18.27 0.15 -3.11
C GLU A 36 19.16 1.34 -2.74
N LEU A 37 20.32 1.06 -2.15
CA LEU A 37 21.27 2.08 -1.70
C LEU A 37 22.29 2.49 -2.76
N ASN A 38 22.65 1.56 -3.64
CA ASN A 38 23.73 1.74 -4.61
C ASN A 38 23.20 1.90 -6.04
N PHE A 39 22.10 2.61 -6.18
CA PHE A 39 21.51 2.85 -7.47
C PHE A 39 22.33 3.87 -8.28
N THR A 40 22.81 3.46 -9.45
CA THR A 40 23.61 4.30 -10.35
C THR A 40 22.79 4.93 -11.48
N GLY A 41 21.50 4.63 -11.54
CA GLY A 41 20.58 5.18 -12.54
C GLY A 41 20.06 6.58 -12.18
N GLY A 42 19.25 7.12 -13.07
CA GLY A 42 18.64 8.44 -12.96
C GLY A 42 17.13 8.40 -12.79
N LEU A 43 16.53 9.58 -12.69
CA LEU A 43 15.07 9.74 -12.71
C LEU A 43 14.52 9.24 -14.06
N GLY A 44 13.48 8.40 -14.00
CA GLY A 44 12.89 7.76 -15.16
C GLY A 44 13.34 6.32 -15.41
N ASP A 45 14.41 5.88 -14.75
CA ASP A 45 14.89 4.50 -14.86
C ASP A 45 13.91 3.50 -14.20
N VAL A 46 14.02 2.24 -14.63
CA VAL A 46 13.13 1.16 -14.21
C VAL A 46 13.88 0.17 -13.35
N ILE A 47 13.37 -0.05 -12.15
CA ILE A 47 13.83 -1.11 -11.25
C ILE A 47 12.94 -2.34 -11.44
N ASN A 48 13.57 -3.50 -11.67
CA ASN A 48 12.84 -4.76 -11.75
C ASN A 48 12.84 -5.47 -10.39
N VAL A 49 11.68 -5.56 -9.79
CA VAL A 49 11.51 -6.29 -8.53
C VAL A 49 11.01 -7.70 -8.81
N ASN A 50 11.75 -8.69 -8.35
CA ASN A 50 11.41 -10.10 -8.52
C ASN A 50 10.38 -10.52 -7.48
N ARG A 51 9.37 -11.25 -7.92
CA ARG A 51 8.40 -11.91 -7.07
C ARG A 51 8.49 -13.43 -7.27
N PRO A 52 8.56 -14.21 -6.19
CA PRO A 52 8.55 -15.67 -6.31
C PRO A 52 7.24 -16.15 -6.92
N SER A 53 7.28 -17.27 -7.61
CA SER A 53 6.11 -17.91 -8.20
C SER A 53 5.02 -18.14 -7.16
N ARG A 54 3.77 -17.86 -7.52
CA ARG A 54 2.62 -18.00 -6.63
C ARG A 54 2.36 -19.46 -6.22
N SER A 55 2.53 -20.38 -7.15
CA SER A 55 2.36 -21.82 -6.93
C SER A 55 3.13 -22.64 -7.95
N ILE A 56 3.63 -23.76 -7.50
CA ILE A 56 4.18 -24.80 -8.36
C ILE A 56 3.03 -25.75 -8.68
N LYS A 57 2.92 -26.18 -9.94
CA LYS A 57 1.90 -27.15 -10.34
C LYS A 57 2.06 -28.42 -9.52
N VAL A 58 1.01 -28.82 -8.83
CA VAL A 58 0.94 -30.08 -8.09
C VAL A 58 0.34 -31.13 -9.02
N GLN A 59 1.01 -32.26 -9.16
CA GLN A 59 0.50 -33.43 -9.86
C GLN A 59 0.16 -34.51 -8.84
N GLU A 60 -1.07 -34.97 -8.88
CA GLU A 60 -1.49 -36.14 -8.12
C GLU A 60 -1.10 -37.41 -8.89
N THR A 61 -0.24 -38.23 -8.30
CA THR A 61 0.16 -39.54 -8.83
C THR A 61 -0.58 -40.62 -8.02
N GLY A 62 -1.73 -41.03 -8.50
CA GLY A 62 -2.56 -42.08 -7.88
C GLY A 62 -2.62 -43.37 -8.71
N VAL A 63 -2.95 -44.48 -8.06
CA VAL A 63 -3.14 -45.79 -8.71
C VAL A 63 -4.41 -45.84 -9.57
N SER A 64 -5.29 -44.85 -9.41
CA SER A 64 -6.55 -44.77 -10.15
C SER A 64 -6.86 -43.34 -10.52
N ASN A 65 -6.73 -43.00 -11.79
CA ASN A 65 -7.18 -41.74 -12.37
C ASN A 65 -8.69 -41.62 -12.52
N ILE A 66 -9.46 -42.47 -11.83
CA ILE A 66 -10.90 -42.54 -11.95
C ILE A 66 -11.50 -41.86 -10.73
N ILE A 67 -11.64 -40.53 -10.79
CA ILE A 67 -12.52 -39.82 -9.88
C ILE A 67 -13.92 -39.88 -10.46
N LYS A 68 -14.81 -40.61 -9.81
CA LYS A 68 -16.22 -40.61 -10.16
C LYS A 68 -16.82 -39.27 -9.85
N ASN A 69 -17.53 -38.69 -10.80
CA ASN A 69 -18.37 -37.53 -10.53
C ASN A 69 -19.36 -37.86 -9.43
N PRO A 70 -19.36 -37.21 -8.27
CA PRO A 70 -20.28 -37.55 -7.18
C PRO A 70 -21.77 -37.32 -7.54
N ILE A 71 -22.04 -36.54 -8.61
CA ILE A 71 -23.41 -36.24 -9.05
C ILE A 71 -23.88 -37.18 -10.16
N THR A 72 -23.04 -37.48 -11.15
CA THR A 72 -23.45 -38.29 -12.33
C THR A 72 -22.90 -39.71 -12.29
N GLY A 73 -21.97 -40.01 -11.41
CA GLY A 73 -21.30 -41.32 -11.37
C GLY A 73 -20.32 -41.57 -12.52
N ASP A 74 -20.18 -40.61 -13.44
CA ASP A 74 -19.31 -40.73 -14.61
C ASP A 74 -17.83 -40.67 -14.22
N LYS A 75 -17.05 -41.51 -14.87
CA LYS A 75 -15.59 -41.54 -14.72
C LYS A 75 -15.01 -40.35 -15.49
N ASN A 76 -14.15 -39.58 -14.88
CA ASN A 76 -13.37 -38.46 -15.48
C ASN A 76 -13.96 -37.07 -15.32
N VAL A 77 -14.09 -36.58 -14.07
CA VAL A 77 -14.44 -35.19 -13.82
C VAL A 77 -13.33 -34.21 -14.26
N PHE A 78 -12.09 -34.66 -14.36
CA PHE A 78 -10.96 -33.84 -14.80
C PHE A 78 -10.54 -34.07 -16.26
N ALA A 79 -11.09 -35.05 -16.94
CA ALA A 79 -10.78 -35.29 -18.37
C ALA A 79 -11.40 -34.25 -19.31
N ALA A 80 -12.41 -33.51 -18.87
CA ALA A 80 -13.06 -32.49 -19.69
C ALA A 80 -12.22 -31.21 -19.91
N ALA A 81 -11.16 -31.00 -19.16
CA ALA A 81 -10.28 -29.84 -19.33
C ALA A 81 -9.05 -30.12 -20.20
N THR A 82 -8.67 -31.36 -20.34
CA THR A 82 -7.63 -31.81 -21.27
C THR A 82 -7.91 -33.24 -21.65
N ASP A 83 -8.20 -33.51 -22.91
CA ASP A 83 -8.45 -34.85 -23.51
C ASP A 83 -7.26 -35.82 -23.42
N ARG A 84 -6.41 -35.64 -22.43
CA ARG A 84 -5.25 -36.48 -22.22
C ARG A 84 -5.34 -37.18 -20.88
N PRO A 85 -5.62 -38.51 -20.85
CA PRO A 85 -5.44 -39.27 -19.64
C PRO A 85 -4.00 -39.18 -19.18
N LEU A 86 -3.79 -38.76 -17.90
CA LEU A 86 -2.47 -38.76 -17.30
C LEU A 86 -1.91 -40.19 -17.37
N PRO A 87 -0.71 -40.40 -17.92
CA PRO A 87 -0.11 -41.72 -17.98
C PRO A 87 0.11 -42.25 -16.56
N THR A 88 -0.52 -43.38 -16.26
CA THR A 88 -0.47 -44.05 -14.94
C THR A 88 0.93 -44.50 -14.51
N THR A 89 1.90 -44.41 -15.39
CA THR A 89 3.26 -44.89 -15.19
C THR A 89 4.31 -43.83 -14.97
N ASP A 90 4.01 -42.56 -15.20
CA ASP A 90 4.98 -41.49 -15.01
C ASP A 90 4.96 -40.98 -13.56
N ARG A 91 5.78 -41.56 -12.71
CA ARG A 91 6.02 -41.14 -11.32
C ARG A 91 6.97 -39.95 -11.21
N ARG A 92 7.35 -39.33 -12.31
CA ARG A 92 8.20 -38.15 -12.27
C ARG A 92 7.39 -36.97 -11.78
N PRO A 93 7.93 -36.18 -10.84
CA PRO A 93 7.29 -34.94 -10.47
C PRO A 93 7.15 -34.07 -11.72
N PRO A 94 6.05 -33.33 -11.88
CA PRO A 94 5.90 -32.41 -12.99
C PRO A 94 7.12 -31.48 -12.98
N ASN A 95 7.75 -31.30 -14.13
CA ASN A 95 8.79 -30.31 -14.30
C ASN A 95 8.13 -28.91 -14.17
N GLY A 96 7.82 -28.54 -12.94
CA GLY A 96 7.36 -27.20 -12.62
C GLY A 96 8.57 -26.27 -12.62
N PHE A 97 8.69 -25.46 -13.64
CA PHE A 97 9.63 -24.35 -13.60
C PHE A 97 9.11 -23.33 -12.57
N VAL A 98 9.99 -22.90 -11.68
CA VAL A 98 9.73 -21.75 -10.82
C VAL A 98 9.88 -20.52 -11.71
N ASN A 99 8.76 -19.99 -12.16
CA ASN A 99 8.75 -18.75 -12.93
C ASN A 99 8.75 -17.58 -11.95
N GLU A 100 9.83 -16.84 -11.90
CA GLU A 100 9.87 -15.57 -11.20
C GLU A 100 9.23 -14.49 -12.10
N THR A 101 8.25 -13.80 -11.56
CA THR A 101 7.63 -12.67 -12.25
C THR A 101 8.38 -11.40 -11.87
N ARG A 102 8.76 -10.61 -12.86
CA ARG A 102 9.43 -9.32 -12.68
C ARG A 102 8.41 -8.21 -12.80
N PHE A 103 8.36 -7.34 -11.81
CA PHE A 103 7.54 -6.14 -11.86
C PHE A 103 8.44 -4.92 -12.09
N PRO A 104 8.27 -4.24 -13.22
CA PRO A 104 8.99 -3.00 -13.47
C PRO A 104 8.39 -1.88 -12.62
N VAL A 105 9.22 -1.19 -11.87
CA VAL A 105 8.87 0.03 -11.13
C VAL A 105 9.67 1.17 -11.72
N GLN A 106 8.99 2.12 -12.35
CA GLN A 106 9.64 3.30 -12.86
C GLN A 106 9.79 4.34 -11.75
N LEU A 107 10.99 4.88 -11.60
CA LEU A 107 11.27 5.97 -10.67
C LEU A 107 10.78 7.28 -11.28
N THR A 108 9.59 7.71 -10.91
CA THR A 108 8.93 8.87 -11.53
C THR A 108 9.16 10.16 -10.76
N THR A 109 9.47 10.08 -9.47
CA THR A 109 9.46 11.24 -8.60
C THR A 109 10.77 11.36 -7.82
N LEU A 110 11.37 12.55 -7.86
CA LEU A 110 12.45 12.97 -7.00
C LEU A 110 11.89 13.99 -6.01
N VAL A 111 11.94 13.67 -4.73
CA VAL A 111 11.58 14.61 -3.66
C VAL A 111 12.84 15.16 -3.03
N GLN A 112 12.86 16.45 -2.91
CA GLN A 112 13.94 17.19 -2.29
C GLN A 112 13.36 18.17 -1.27
N ASN A 113 13.87 18.14 -0.07
CA ASN A 113 13.53 19.12 0.95
C ASN A 113 14.83 19.65 1.57
N ALA A 114 15.03 20.96 1.53
CA ALA A 114 16.26 21.58 1.99
C ALA A 114 15.97 22.86 2.79
N THR A 115 16.81 23.11 3.78
CA THR A 115 16.79 24.35 4.55
C THR A 115 18.18 24.97 4.62
N ALA A 116 18.22 26.29 4.61
CA ALA A 116 19.47 27.06 4.80
C ALA A 116 19.57 27.50 6.25
N LEU A 117 20.74 27.32 6.84
CA LEU A 117 21.09 27.76 8.19
C LEU A 117 21.98 28.98 8.09
N SER A 118 21.52 30.12 8.59
CA SER A 118 22.37 31.34 8.63
C SER A 118 23.53 31.16 9.60
N MET A 119 24.65 31.88 9.35
CA MET A 119 25.80 31.86 10.26
C MET A 119 25.43 32.23 11.69
N GLU A 120 24.46 33.12 11.87
CA GLU A 120 23.95 33.52 13.19
C GLU A 120 23.25 32.37 13.90
N GLN A 121 22.46 31.57 13.16
CA GLN A 121 21.77 30.38 13.72
C GLN A 121 22.77 29.30 14.10
N VAL A 122 23.83 29.12 13.35
CA VAL A 122 24.90 28.15 13.65
C VAL A 122 25.73 28.62 14.84
N ALA A 123 25.97 29.93 15.00
CA ALA A 123 26.79 30.52 16.07
C ALA A 123 26.05 30.57 17.42
N PHE A 124 24.74 30.78 17.44
CA PHE A 124 23.93 31.05 18.62
C PHE A 124 23.19 29.89 19.25
N ASP A 125 23.58 28.65 18.99
CA ASP A 125 23.11 27.53 19.80
C ASP A 125 22.05 26.59 19.14
N LEU A 126 22.51 25.78 18.23
CA LEU A 126 21.75 24.60 17.79
C LEU A 126 21.78 23.44 18.83
N LYS A 127 21.45 23.72 20.10
CA LYS A 127 21.38 22.68 21.14
C LYS A 127 20.34 21.60 20.83
N LYS A 128 19.42 21.89 19.90
CA LYS A 128 18.32 20.97 19.53
C LYS A 128 18.16 20.84 18.02
N PHE A 129 19.27 20.62 17.30
CA PHE A 129 19.28 20.46 15.84
C PHE A 129 18.19 19.47 15.34
N GLY A 130 18.04 18.32 16.01
CA GLY A 130 17.03 17.33 15.65
C GLY A 130 15.59 17.86 15.70
N GLY A 131 15.24 18.66 16.72
CA GLY A 131 13.89 19.18 16.87
C GLY A 131 13.58 20.43 16.05
N GLN A 132 14.59 21.29 15.84
CA GLN A 132 14.39 22.58 15.18
C GLN A 132 14.59 22.56 13.67
N VAL A 133 15.44 21.69 13.17
CA VAL A 133 15.79 21.59 11.74
C VAL A 133 15.33 20.28 11.13
N LEU A 134 15.71 19.16 11.75
CA LEU A 134 15.48 17.86 11.17
C LEU A 134 14.00 17.44 11.21
N ALA A 135 13.30 17.69 12.31
CA ALA A 135 11.90 17.32 12.46
C ALA A 135 10.96 18.05 11.48
N PRO A 136 11.05 19.38 11.26
CA PRO A 136 10.26 20.05 10.23
C PRO A 136 10.58 19.58 8.81
N LEU A 137 11.88 19.31 8.52
CA LEU A 137 12.33 18.82 7.23
C LEU A 137 11.70 17.44 6.90
N THR A 138 11.78 16.50 7.85
CA THR A 138 11.23 15.17 7.70
C THR A 138 9.70 15.17 7.64
N ARG A 139 9.05 16.06 8.42
CA ARG A 139 7.60 16.20 8.39
C ARG A 139 7.09 16.66 7.03
N GLY A 140 7.71 17.68 6.44
CA GLY A 140 7.32 18.13 5.11
C GLY A 140 7.50 17.06 4.03
N MET A 141 8.54 16.21 4.15
CA MET A 141 8.71 15.06 3.27
C MET A 141 7.63 14.00 3.48
N ALA A 142 7.28 13.70 4.74
CA ALA A 142 6.25 12.70 5.05
C ALA A 142 4.86 13.11 4.53
N GLU A 143 4.48 14.36 4.75
CA GLU A 143 3.21 14.92 4.26
C GLU A 143 3.15 14.83 2.71
N TYR A 144 4.22 15.22 2.03
CA TYR A 144 4.28 15.13 0.57
C TYR A 144 4.22 13.67 0.07
N PHE A 145 4.89 12.75 0.76
CA PHE A 145 4.84 11.32 0.44
C PHE A 145 3.42 10.77 0.56
N ASP A 146 2.77 11.04 1.68
CA ASP A 146 1.42 10.53 1.93
C ASP A 146 0.40 11.11 0.94
N ASP A 147 0.50 12.40 0.59
CA ASP A 147 -0.34 13.01 -0.43
C ASP A 147 -0.13 12.40 -1.83
N THR A 148 1.13 12.14 -2.20
CA THR A 148 1.45 11.52 -3.49
C THR A 148 0.94 10.08 -3.53
N ILE A 149 1.09 9.33 -2.44
CA ILE A 149 0.54 7.98 -2.32
C ILE A 149 -0.98 8.00 -2.40
N ALA A 150 -1.64 8.94 -1.73
CA ALA A 150 -3.08 9.10 -1.78
C ALA A 150 -3.58 9.36 -3.21
N ALA A 151 -2.95 10.29 -3.93
CA ALA A 151 -3.27 10.57 -5.33
C ALA A 151 -3.07 9.34 -6.22
N TRP A 152 -1.98 8.59 -5.99
CA TRP A 152 -1.69 7.38 -6.75
C TRP A 152 -2.70 6.26 -6.47
N ILE A 153 -3.11 6.06 -5.21
CA ILE A 153 -4.14 5.11 -4.80
C ILE A 153 -5.47 5.43 -5.48
N LYS A 154 -5.91 6.69 -5.47
CA LYS A 154 -7.13 7.12 -6.15
C LYS A 154 -7.15 6.78 -7.63
N ALA A 155 -6.00 6.90 -8.31
CA ALA A 155 -5.87 6.61 -9.73
C ALA A 155 -5.80 5.11 -10.05
N ASN A 156 -5.15 4.31 -9.21
CA ASN A 156 -4.72 2.96 -9.58
C ASN A 156 -5.44 1.82 -8.84
N ILE A 157 -5.96 2.07 -7.63
CA ILE A 157 -6.65 1.03 -6.86
C ILE A 157 -8.12 0.96 -7.27
N ASN A 158 -8.39 0.32 -8.38
CA ASN A 158 -9.74 0.05 -8.88
C ASN A 158 -9.75 -1.19 -9.77
N ARG A 159 -10.92 -1.74 -10.00
CA ARG A 159 -11.17 -2.91 -10.85
C ARG A 159 -11.82 -2.56 -12.19
N SER A 160 -11.67 -1.33 -12.65
CA SER A 160 -12.24 -0.85 -13.91
C SER A 160 -11.75 -1.64 -15.13
N ALA A 161 -10.51 -2.12 -15.11
CA ALA A 161 -9.89 -2.89 -16.18
C ALA A 161 -10.41 -4.34 -16.33
N LEU A 162 -11.27 -4.81 -15.41
CA LEU A 162 -11.89 -6.14 -15.50
C LEU A 162 -13.05 -6.12 -16.48
N THR A 163 -13.19 -7.20 -17.26
CA THR A 163 -14.37 -7.40 -18.13
C THR A 163 -15.62 -7.73 -17.30
N ALA A 164 -16.80 -7.58 -17.89
CA ALA A 164 -18.06 -7.89 -17.22
C ALA A 164 -18.10 -9.35 -16.71
N GLY A 165 -17.61 -10.31 -17.51
CA GLY A 165 -17.51 -11.70 -17.09
C GLY A 165 -16.56 -11.92 -15.91
N GLN A 166 -15.41 -11.25 -15.89
CA GLN A 166 -14.47 -11.30 -14.77
C GLN A 166 -15.05 -10.67 -13.51
N LYS A 167 -15.73 -9.51 -13.63
CA LYS A 167 -16.43 -8.86 -12.52
C LYS A 167 -17.54 -9.74 -11.93
N ALA A 168 -18.25 -10.49 -12.75
CA ALA A 168 -19.27 -11.44 -12.27
C ALA A 168 -18.67 -12.55 -11.38
N VAL A 169 -17.44 -12.99 -11.67
CA VAL A 169 -16.76 -14.07 -10.92
C VAL A 169 -16.10 -13.56 -9.63
N ILE A 170 -15.30 -12.51 -9.74
CA ILE A 170 -14.45 -12.04 -8.62
C ILE A 170 -14.96 -10.76 -7.95
N GLY A 171 -16.03 -10.17 -8.45
CA GLY A 171 -16.53 -8.86 -8.02
C GLY A 171 -15.81 -7.70 -8.71
N GLY A 172 -16.54 -6.61 -8.93
CA GLY A 172 -16.01 -5.32 -9.40
C GLY A 172 -15.68 -4.39 -8.25
N ASP A 173 -15.59 -3.10 -8.57
CA ASP A 173 -15.70 -2.03 -7.59
C ASP A 173 -17.12 -2.03 -7.00
N VAL A 174 -17.26 -1.58 -5.76
CA VAL A 174 -18.53 -1.58 -5.03
C VAL A 174 -19.14 -0.19 -5.13
N GLU A 175 -20.42 -0.14 -5.49
CA GLU A 175 -21.18 1.11 -5.50
C GLU A 175 -22.12 1.11 -4.29
N VAL A 176 -22.09 2.18 -3.51
CA VAL A 176 -22.89 2.33 -2.30
C VAL A 176 -23.63 3.66 -2.36
N SER A 177 -24.94 3.60 -2.21
CA SER A 177 -25.77 4.81 -2.07
C SER A 177 -26.12 5.00 -0.60
N ILE A 178 -25.85 6.18 -0.08
CA ILE A 178 -26.21 6.57 1.28
C ILE A 178 -27.19 7.75 1.21
N PRO A 179 -28.20 7.81 2.08
CA PRO A 179 -29.10 8.98 2.10
C PRO A 179 -28.32 10.22 2.57
N THR A 180 -28.65 11.38 2.02
CA THR A 180 -28.13 12.65 2.51
C THR A 180 -28.54 12.85 3.97
N TYR A 181 -27.61 13.34 4.78
CA TYR A 181 -27.88 13.49 6.22
C TYR A 181 -28.97 14.52 6.49
N ASP A 182 -30.05 14.08 7.15
CA ASP A 182 -31.21 14.89 7.49
C ASP A 182 -31.31 15.30 8.98
N GLY A 183 -30.30 14.90 9.78
CA GLY A 183 -30.26 15.18 11.22
C GLY A 183 -30.95 14.12 12.09
N THR A 184 -31.60 13.12 11.51
CA THR A 184 -32.30 12.08 12.27
C THR A 184 -31.37 10.91 12.63
N ARG A 185 -31.72 10.21 13.72
CA ARG A 185 -31.00 9.02 14.16
C ARG A 185 -31.20 7.86 13.17
N GLU A 186 -32.38 7.73 12.61
CA GLU A 186 -32.72 6.68 11.66
C GLU A 186 -31.85 6.78 10.39
N ASN A 187 -31.71 7.97 9.85
CA ASN A 187 -30.83 8.26 8.72
C ASN A 187 -29.36 7.95 9.03
N LEU A 188 -28.87 8.28 10.22
CA LEU A 188 -27.52 7.90 10.66
C LEU A 188 -27.32 6.39 10.67
N MET A 189 -28.29 5.64 11.17
CA MET A 189 -28.22 4.17 11.19
C MET A 189 -28.26 3.58 9.78
N GLU A 190 -29.04 4.12 8.87
CA GLU A 190 -29.12 3.69 7.48
C GLU A 190 -27.79 3.95 6.76
N ARG A 191 -27.20 5.13 6.92
CA ARG A 191 -25.87 5.47 6.39
C ARG A 191 -24.78 4.50 6.90
N ALA A 192 -24.76 4.24 8.19
CA ALA A 192 -23.81 3.33 8.79
C ALA A 192 -24.01 1.88 8.34
N LEU A 193 -25.25 1.43 8.21
CA LEU A 193 -25.58 0.10 7.69
C LEU A 193 -25.10 -0.08 6.27
N ALA A 194 -25.33 0.89 5.40
CA ALA A 194 -24.84 0.84 4.01
C ALA A 194 -23.32 0.72 3.92
N LEU A 195 -22.58 1.44 4.76
CA LEU A 195 -21.13 1.30 4.84
C LEU A 195 -20.70 -0.07 5.36
N ARG A 196 -21.38 -0.61 6.38
CA ARG A 196 -21.08 -1.97 6.88
C ARG A 196 -21.28 -3.03 5.81
N VAL A 197 -22.35 -2.94 5.03
CA VAL A 197 -22.58 -3.83 3.88
C VAL A 197 -21.45 -3.72 2.88
N ALA A 198 -20.97 -2.51 2.59
CA ALA A 198 -19.84 -2.28 1.70
C ALA A 198 -18.54 -2.98 2.18
N PHE A 199 -18.27 -2.99 3.49
CA PHE A 199 -17.13 -3.75 4.05
C PHE A 199 -17.28 -5.25 3.80
N VAL A 200 -18.47 -5.80 3.98
CA VAL A 200 -18.75 -7.23 3.75
C VAL A 200 -18.61 -7.57 2.27
N ASP A 201 -19.13 -6.74 1.38
CA ASP A 201 -19.05 -6.92 -0.07
C ASP A 201 -17.60 -6.80 -0.58
N ALA A 202 -16.84 -5.85 -0.08
CA ALA A 202 -15.43 -5.72 -0.37
C ALA A 202 -14.64 -6.97 0.09
N ARG A 203 -14.93 -7.47 1.29
CA ARG A 203 -14.34 -8.71 1.80
C ARG A 203 -14.70 -9.90 0.94
N MET A 204 -15.97 -10.03 0.54
CA MET A 204 -16.41 -11.08 -0.35
C MET A 204 -15.68 -11.02 -1.70
N ALA A 205 -15.54 -9.83 -2.29
CA ALA A 205 -14.86 -9.65 -3.57
C ALA A 205 -13.36 -10.00 -3.50
N LEU A 206 -12.67 -9.66 -2.40
CA LEU A 206 -11.28 -10.06 -2.18
C LEU A 206 -11.14 -11.58 -1.94
N ASN A 207 -12.06 -12.19 -1.21
CA ASN A 207 -12.07 -13.64 -0.99
C ASN A 207 -12.32 -14.41 -2.28
N LYS A 208 -13.26 -13.96 -3.12
CA LYS A 208 -13.50 -14.55 -4.46
C LYS A 208 -12.26 -14.44 -5.37
N ALA A 209 -11.46 -13.42 -5.19
CA ALA A 209 -10.21 -13.22 -5.91
C ALA A 209 -9.02 -13.98 -5.27
N HIS A 210 -9.23 -14.83 -4.27
CA HIS A 210 -8.19 -15.57 -3.54
C HIS A 210 -7.09 -14.69 -2.95
N VAL A 211 -7.42 -13.46 -2.56
CA VAL A 211 -6.48 -12.58 -1.85
C VAL A 211 -6.38 -13.05 -0.39
N PRO A 212 -5.17 -13.15 0.20
CA PRO A 212 -5.00 -13.54 1.60
C PRO A 212 -5.84 -12.71 2.57
N ASN A 213 -6.29 -13.30 3.67
CA ASN A 213 -7.12 -12.62 4.67
C ASN A 213 -6.31 -11.76 5.66
N SER A 214 -5.00 -11.99 5.75
CA SER A 214 -4.08 -11.21 6.57
C SER A 214 -3.67 -9.92 5.85
N GLU A 215 -3.18 -8.94 6.59
CA GLU A 215 -2.61 -7.69 6.05
C GLU A 215 -3.53 -6.99 5.02
N ARG A 216 -4.82 -6.95 5.31
CA ARG A 216 -5.80 -6.20 4.53
C ARG A 216 -6.03 -4.84 5.16
N TYR A 217 -5.98 -3.82 4.33
CA TYR A 217 -6.17 -2.43 4.74
C TYR A 217 -7.36 -1.82 4.04
N VAL A 218 -7.98 -0.87 4.71
CA VAL A 218 -8.92 0.07 4.10
C VAL A 218 -8.47 1.49 4.40
N ILE A 219 -8.37 2.30 3.37
CA ILE A 219 -8.18 3.73 3.51
C ILE A 219 -9.52 4.40 3.33
N ALA A 220 -9.88 5.24 4.29
CA ALA A 220 -11.14 5.96 4.31
C ALA A 220 -10.91 7.46 4.54
N GLY A 221 -11.83 8.27 4.07
CA GLY A 221 -11.85 9.69 4.39
C GLY A 221 -12.43 9.97 5.79
N PRO A 222 -12.20 11.17 6.34
CA PRO A 222 -12.72 11.55 7.64
C PRO A 222 -14.25 11.60 7.71
N GLU A 223 -14.92 11.82 6.58
CA GLU A 223 -16.39 11.78 6.50
C GLU A 223 -16.92 10.35 6.73
N VAL A 224 -16.27 9.36 6.13
CA VAL A 224 -16.60 7.93 6.34
C VAL A 224 -16.34 7.54 7.79
N GLU A 225 -15.22 7.96 8.37
CA GLU A 225 -14.91 7.76 9.78
C GLU A 225 -16.00 8.33 10.68
N ALA A 226 -16.41 9.57 10.42
CA ALA A 226 -17.46 10.22 11.20
C ALA A 226 -18.81 9.48 11.14
N ILE A 227 -19.16 8.89 10.00
CA ILE A 227 -20.38 8.07 9.87
C ILE A 227 -20.27 6.80 10.70
N LEU A 228 -19.13 6.09 10.60
CA LEU A 228 -18.89 4.85 11.33
C LEU A 228 -18.85 5.07 12.86
N LEU A 229 -18.21 6.15 13.32
CA LEU A 229 -18.16 6.48 14.76
C LEU A 229 -19.51 6.92 15.34
N LYS A 230 -20.44 7.39 14.53
CA LYS A 230 -21.81 7.72 14.93
C LYS A 230 -22.73 6.51 14.99
N ASP A 231 -22.31 5.36 14.48
CA ASP A 231 -23.09 4.12 14.51
C ASP A 231 -23.15 3.57 15.96
N PRO A 232 -24.34 3.48 16.58
CA PRO A 232 -24.46 2.97 17.93
C PRO A 232 -24.06 1.48 18.06
N GLU A 233 -24.19 0.70 16.99
CA GLU A 233 -23.74 -0.70 17.00
C GLU A 233 -22.23 -0.84 16.94
N PHE A 234 -21.55 0.11 16.28
CA PHE A 234 -20.10 0.16 16.23
C PHE A 234 -19.49 0.54 17.59
N VAL A 235 -20.14 1.49 18.28
CA VAL A 235 -19.66 2.05 19.56
C VAL A 235 -20.09 1.20 20.75
N ALA A 236 -21.06 0.29 20.61
CA ALA A 236 -21.53 -0.55 21.70
C ALA A 236 -20.43 -1.52 22.18
N VAL A 237 -20.03 -1.39 23.45
CA VAL A 237 -19.00 -2.22 24.10
C VAL A 237 -19.35 -3.71 24.09
N ASP A 238 -20.64 -4.02 24.17
CA ASP A 238 -21.15 -5.40 24.18
C ASP A 238 -20.83 -6.17 22.90
N TYR A 239 -20.61 -5.46 21.77
CA TYR A 239 -20.28 -6.07 20.48
C TYR A 239 -18.79 -6.16 20.20
N SER A 240 -17.99 -5.24 20.75
CA SER A 240 -16.54 -5.19 20.44
C SER A 240 -15.68 -5.94 21.46
N GLY A 241 -16.16 -6.16 22.68
CA GLY A 241 -15.39 -6.77 23.77
C GLY A 241 -14.16 -5.96 24.22
N ASP A 242 -13.89 -4.82 23.60
CA ASP A 242 -12.74 -3.98 23.88
C ASP A 242 -13.13 -2.60 24.41
N THR A 243 -12.88 -2.40 25.69
CA THR A 243 -13.10 -1.13 26.40
C THR A 243 -12.20 0.01 25.92
N ASN A 244 -11.13 -0.28 25.19
CA ASN A 244 -10.18 0.72 24.72
C ASN A 244 -10.64 1.44 23.45
N ALA A 245 -11.41 0.79 22.58
CA ALA A 245 -11.92 1.38 21.34
C ALA A 245 -12.83 2.59 21.62
N LEU A 246 -13.70 2.48 22.65
CA LEU A 246 -14.58 3.56 23.08
C LEU A 246 -13.87 4.79 23.62
N ARG A 247 -12.74 4.59 24.30
CA ARG A 247 -12.01 5.70 24.92
C ARG A 247 -11.15 6.48 23.94
N ARG A 248 -10.72 5.85 22.85
CA ARG A 248 -9.80 6.45 21.87
C ARG A 248 -10.50 6.99 20.63
N ALA A 249 -11.77 6.63 20.40
CA ALA A 249 -12.52 6.97 19.19
C ALA A 249 -11.72 6.66 17.91
N THR A 250 -10.93 5.59 17.93
CA THR A 250 -10.13 5.15 16.78
C THR A 250 -10.73 3.87 16.23
N ILE A 251 -10.96 3.87 14.92
CA ILE A 251 -11.36 2.66 14.20
C ILE A 251 -10.06 1.83 14.03
N GLY A 252 -9.90 0.78 14.80
CA GLY A 252 -8.76 -0.11 14.69
C GLY A 252 -8.91 -1.10 13.53
N SER A 253 -9.29 -2.34 13.83
CA SER A 253 -9.59 -3.37 12.82
C SER A 253 -11.09 -3.60 12.74
N PHE A 254 -11.67 -3.54 11.53
CA PHE A 254 -13.10 -3.68 11.29
C PHE A 254 -13.37 -4.67 10.16
N TYR A 255 -14.20 -5.67 10.39
CA TYR A 255 -14.50 -6.78 9.44
C TYR A 255 -13.25 -7.45 8.84
N GLY A 256 -12.11 -7.44 9.57
CA GLY A 256 -10.86 -8.04 9.12
C GLY A 256 -10.03 -7.14 8.19
N PHE A 257 -10.28 -5.84 8.24
CA PHE A 257 -9.46 -4.80 7.63
C PHE A 257 -8.91 -3.86 8.71
N ASP A 258 -7.67 -3.48 8.57
CA ASP A 258 -7.08 -2.40 9.37
C ASP A 258 -7.46 -1.07 8.73
N VAL A 259 -8.17 -0.23 9.47
CA VAL A 259 -8.72 1.03 8.98
C VAL A 259 -7.71 2.15 9.19
N VAL A 260 -7.35 2.80 8.10
CA VAL A 260 -6.48 3.98 8.10
C VAL A 260 -7.27 5.16 7.56
N VAL A 261 -7.36 6.22 8.36
CA VAL A 261 -8.04 7.45 7.95
C VAL A 261 -7.02 8.47 7.47
N HIS A 262 -7.28 9.06 6.33
CA HIS A 262 -6.42 10.09 5.77
C HIS A 262 -7.20 11.24 5.14
N ASN A 263 -6.77 12.47 5.40
CA ASN A 263 -7.50 13.69 5.01
C ASN A 263 -7.56 13.94 3.51
N SER A 264 -6.68 13.32 2.73
CA SER A 264 -6.70 13.44 1.26
C SER A 264 -7.85 12.68 0.60
N PHE A 265 -8.60 11.87 1.36
CA PHE A 265 -9.80 11.16 0.89
C PHE A 265 -11.05 11.82 1.49
N ASP A 266 -12.06 11.96 0.66
CA ASP A 266 -13.37 12.51 1.08
C ASP A 266 -14.32 11.34 1.41
N LEU A 267 -15.47 11.28 0.75
CA LEU A 267 -16.46 10.22 0.88
C LEU A 267 -16.12 9.01 0.00
N GLU A 268 -14.91 8.47 0.16
CA GLU A 268 -14.38 7.34 -0.61
C GLU A 268 -13.70 6.32 0.30
N MET A 269 -13.73 5.04 -0.11
CA MET A 269 -12.99 3.96 0.56
C MET A 269 -12.22 3.12 -0.47
N TYR A 270 -11.01 2.76 -0.11
CA TYR A 270 -10.13 1.90 -0.91
C TYR A 270 -9.71 0.68 -0.10
N PHE A 271 -10.12 -0.48 -0.54
CA PHE A 271 -9.83 -1.77 0.09
C PHE A 271 -8.73 -2.48 -0.67
N PHE A 272 -7.68 -2.89 0.00
CA PHE A 272 -6.59 -3.61 -0.64
C PHE A 272 -5.78 -4.46 0.35
N HIS A 273 -5.03 -5.39 -0.19
CA HIS A 273 -4.03 -6.15 0.56
C HIS A 273 -2.67 -5.45 0.43
N LYS A 274 -1.81 -5.54 1.44
CA LYS A 274 -0.46 -4.95 1.46
C LYS A 274 0.34 -5.18 0.17
N SER A 275 0.22 -6.36 -0.43
CA SER A 275 0.85 -6.69 -1.70
C SER A 275 0.09 -6.20 -2.94
N ALA A 276 -0.88 -5.30 -2.81
CA ALA A 276 -1.59 -4.75 -3.96
C ALA A 276 -0.70 -3.84 -4.81
N PHE A 277 0.21 -3.15 -4.17
CA PHE A 277 1.15 -2.27 -4.83
C PHE A 277 2.52 -2.27 -4.12
N LEU A 278 3.53 -1.86 -4.85
CA LEU A 278 4.90 -1.79 -4.41
C LEU A 278 5.39 -0.34 -4.49
N LEU A 279 6.02 0.10 -3.41
CA LEU A 279 6.79 1.35 -3.36
C LEU A 279 8.27 0.99 -3.50
N ALA A 280 8.92 1.46 -4.55
CA ALA A 280 10.36 1.41 -4.67
C ALA A 280 10.95 2.77 -4.32
N SER A 281 11.86 2.81 -3.34
CA SER A 281 12.57 4.01 -2.93
C SER A 281 14.07 3.82 -3.15
N VAL A 282 14.69 4.81 -3.75
CA VAL A 282 16.10 4.79 -4.11
C VAL A 282 16.75 6.13 -3.75
N SER A 283 17.96 6.06 -3.28
CA SER A 283 18.75 7.24 -3.00
C SER A 283 19.60 7.65 -4.20
N PRO A 284 19.58 8.94 -4.60
CA PRO A 284 20.54 9.46 -5.58
C PRO A 284 21.98 9.36 -5.09
N ALA A 285 22.93 9.27 -6.01
CA ALA A 285 24.35 9.28 -5.66
C ALA A 285 24.77 10.63 -5.04
N ILE A 286 25.75 10.60 -4.15
CA ILE A 286 26.31 11.82 -3.54
C ILE A 286 27.13 12.56 -4.60
N PRO A 287 26.86 13.86 -4.87
CA PRO A 287 27.65 14.65 -5.80
C PRO A 287 29.10 14.82 -5.31
N MET A 288 30.05 14.84 -6.24
CA MET A 288 31.48 15.01 -5.91
C MET A 288 31.80 16.35 -5.26
N GLY A 289 30.98 17.37 -5.47
CA GLY A 289 31.17 18.72 -4.93
C GLY A 289 30.54 18.96 -3.56
N ALA A 290 29.81 17.99 -3.02
CA ALA A 290 29.16 18.15 -1.71
C ALA A 290 30.21 18.17 -0.58
N VAL A 291 30.06 19.08 0.37
CA VAL A 291 30.93 19.19 1.54
C VAL A 291 30.83 17.94 2.41
N ALA A 292 29.61 17.47 2.64
CA ALA A 292 29.34 16.22 3.33
C ALA A 292 28.04 15.59 2.82
N GLY A 293 27.98 14.28 2.83
CA GLY A 293 26.77 13.57 2.42
C GLY A 293 26.71 12.15 2.99
N SER A 294 25.53 11.64 3.14
CA SER A 294 25.27 10.27 3.59
C SER A 294 24.06 9.70 2.90
N VAL A 295 24.13 8.42 2.54
CA VAL A 295 23.02 7.63 1.99
C VAL A 295 22.68 6.54 3.00
N GLN A 296 21.43 6.46 3.40
CA GLN A 296 20.95 5.47 4.35
C GLN A 296 19.60 4.90 3.92
N ASN A 297 19.30 3.71 4.41
CA ASN A 297 18.02 3.04 4.24
C ASN A 297 17.48 2.62 5.61
N VAL A 298 16.24 2.98 5.89
CA VAL A 298 15.50 2.52 7.07
C VAL A 298 14.11 2.09 6.64
N ASN A 299 13.73 0.88 7.01
CA ASN A 299 12.40 0.31 6.75
C ASN A 299 11.96 0.39 5.27
N GLY A 300 12.89 0.24 4.34
CA GLY A 300 12.57 0.25 2.90
C GLY A 300 12.41 1.64 2.28
N ILE A 301 12.87 2.69 2.95
CA ILE A 301 13.00 4.04 2.40
C ILE A 301 14.48 4.40 2.37
N ALA A 302 14.98 4.66 1.17
CA ALA A 302 16.35 5.12 0.95
C ALA A 302 16.38 6.63 0.78
N THR A 303 17.20 7.32 1.58
CA THR A 303 17.30 8.77 1.55
C THR A 303 18.76 9.19 1.57
N ARG A 304 19.05 10.22 0.80
CA ARG A 304 20.33 10.91 0.80
C ARG A 304 20.20 12.19 1.63
N MET A 305 21.15 12.43 2.50
CA MET A 305 21.35 13.72 3.16
C MET A 305 22.58 14.38 2.55
N LEU A 306 22.46 15.64 2.24
CA LEU A 306 23.56 16.50 1.77
C LEU A 306 23.72 17.72 2.67
N VAL A 307 24.96 18.08 2.90
CA VAL A 307 25.33 19.36 3.53
C VAL A 307 26.27 20.07 2.56
N ASP A 308 25.91 21.29 2.21
CA ASP A 308 26.70 22.12 1.29
C ASP A 308 26.61 23.57 1.65
N TYR A 309 27.64 24.38 1.25
CA TYR A 309 27.64 25.79 1.45
C TYR A 309 27.14 26.53 0.21
N ASP A 310 26.07 27.31 0.38
CA ASP A 310 25.49 28.12 -0.69
C ASP A 310 26.12 29.53 -0.68
N PHE A 311 27.00 29.80 -1.63
CA PHE A 311 27.64 31.12 -1.79
C PHE A 311 26.65 32.25 -2.08
N GLY A 312 25.52 31.95 -2.73
CA GLY A 312 24.48 32.95 -3.01
C GLY A 312 23.72 33.38 -1.78
N LYS A 313 23.46 32.47 -0.88
CA LYS A 313 22.75 32.71 0.39
C LYS A 313 23.70 32.98 1.54
N LYS A 314 25.01 32.73 1.35
CA LYS A 314 26.03 32.78 2.42
C LYS A 314 25.63 31.99 3.67
N ALA A 315 25.11 30.80 3.45
CA ALA A 315 24.51 29.93 4.46
C ALA A 315 24.82 28.47 4.17
N ASP A 316 24.93 27.67 5.23
CA ASP A 316 25.01 26.22 5.10
C ASP A 316 23.61 25.66 4.76
N THR A 317 23.52 24.83 3.73
CA THR A 317 22.29 24.23 3.29
C THR A 317 22.30 22.73 3.64
N ILE A 318 21.24 22.28 4.30
CA ILE A 318 21.03 20.86 4.60
C ILE A 318 19.83 20.40 3.82
N GLY A 319 20.00 19.34 3.01
CA GLY A 319 18.96 18.77 2.18
C GLY A 319 18.77 17.26 2.43
N LEU A 320 17.54 16.81 2.30
CA LEU A 320 17.14 15.40 2.26
C LEU A 320 16.51 15.12 0.91
N ASP A 321 17.01 14.12 0.20
CA ASP A 321 16.54 13.74 -1.12
C ASP A 321 16.23 12.26 -1.18
N THR A 322 15.16 11.91 -1.90
CA THR A 322 14.82 10.53 -2.23
C THR A 322 14.15 10.45 -3.60
N MET A 323 14.42 9.39 -4.35
CA MET A 323 13.67 9.05 -5.56
C MET A 323 12.75 7.87 -5.26
N TYR A 324 11.54 7.91 -5.79
CA TYR A 324 10.62 6.81 -5.64
C TYR A 324 9.69 6.62 -6.83
N GLY A 325 9.10 5.44 -6.88
CA GLY A 325 8.09 5.07 -7.85
C GLY A 325 7.14 4.05 -7.29
N PHE A 326 5.98 3.94 -7.92
CA PHE A 326 4.92 2.99 -7.55
C PHE A 326 4.56 2.10 -8.71
N THR A 327 4.19 0.86 -8.40
CA THR A 327 3.58 -0.05 -9.38
C THR A 327 2.50 -0.90 -8.74
N THR A 328 1.43 -1.18 -9.49
CA THR A 328 0.42 -2.15 -9.08
C THR A 328 0.90 -3.57 -9.36
N ILE A 329 0.68 -4.48 -8.43
CA ILE A 329 0.96 -5.90 -8.64
C ILE A 329 -0.22 -6.54 -9.34
N LYS A 330 -0.03 -6.89 -10.61
CA LYS A 330 -1.01 -7.61 -11.43
C LYS A 330 -0.85 -9.12 -11.20
N GLU A 331 -1.92 -9.86 -11.40
CA GLU A 331 -1.87 -11.33 -11.34
C GLU A 331 -1.34 -11.91 -12.65
N ASP A 332 -0.75 -13.12 -12.52
CA ASP A 332 -0.21 -13.84 -13.68
C ASP A 332 -1.30 -14.24 -14.68
N PRO A 333 -0.95 -14.36 -15.98
CA PRO A 333 -1.90 -14.78 -17.01
C PRO A 333 -2.59 -16.12 -16.73
N ASP A 334 -1.90 -17.02 -16.01
CA ASP A 334 -2.43 -18.34 -15.63
C ASP A 334 -3.33 -18.32 -14.37
N TYR A 335 -3.58 -17.15 -13.81
CA TYR A 335 -4.44 -17.02 -12.64
C TYR A 335 -5.88 -17.31 -13.01
N ASN A 336 -6.38 -18.43 -12.48
CA ASN A 336 -7.72 -18.93 -12.78
C ASN A 336 -8.57 -18.98 -11.51
N VAL A 337 -9.71 -18.28 -11.54
CA VAL A 337 -10.72 -18.30 -10.47
C VAL A 337 -12.01 -18.90 -11.02
N ARG A 338 -12.45 -20.00 -10.44
CA ARG A 338 -13.69 -20.69 -10.84
C ARG A 338 -13.77 -20.98 -12.34
N GLY A 339 -12.66 -21.40 -12.95
CA GLY A 339 -12.62 -21.70 -14.39
C GLY A 339 -12.50 -20.47 -15.30
N THR A 340 -12.45 -19.25 -14.75
CA THR A 340 -12.27 -18.02 -15.52
C THR A 340 -10.84 -17.53 -15.42
N LEU A 341 -10.14 -17.43 -16.55
CA LEU A 341 -8.81 -16.88 -16.61
C LEU A 341 -8.85 -15.36 -16.42
N ILE A 342 -8.21 -14.87 -15.35
CA ILE A 342 -8.16 -13.44 -15.07
C ILE A 342 -7.08 -12.73 -15.90
N GLY A 343 -5.95 -13.40 -16.14
CA GLY A 343 -4.80 -12.84 -16.82
C GLY A 343 -4.06 -11.79 -15.98
N GLU A 344 -3.26 -10.96 -16.63
CA GLU A 344 -2.50 -9.89 -15.99
C GLU A 344 -3.40 -8.71 -15.61
N LYS A 345 -4.23 -8.89 -14.59
CA LYS A 345 -5.17 -7.86 -14.11
C LYS A 345 -4.91 -7.53 -12.64
N PHE A 346 -5.22 -6.30 -12.26
CA PHE A 346 -5.22 -5.90 -10.87
C PHE A 346 -6.46 -6.46 -10.17
N VAL A 347 -6.26 -7.29 -9.15
CA VAL A 347 -7.35 -7.97 -8.41
C VAL A 347 -7.22 -7.84 -6.90
N ARG A 348 -6.07 -7.33 -6.41
CA ARG A 348 -5.72 -7.29 -4.99
C ARG A 348 -6.26 -6.08 -4.24
N GLY A 349 -7.03 -5.25 -4.89
CA GLY A 349 -7.72 -4.11 -4.31
C GLY A 349 -8.99 -3.80 -5.09
N LEU A 350 -9.81 -2.95 -4.52
CA LEU A 350 -11.04 -2.42 -5.12
C LEU A 350 -11.38 -1.07 -4.50
N LYS A 351 -12.13 -0.27 -5.24
CA LYS A 351 -12.69 1.00 -4.80
C LYS A 351 -14.14 0.79 -4.37
N VAL A 352 -14.55 1.49 -3.32
CA VAL A 352 -15.96 1.67 -2.97
C VAL A 352 -16.33 3.11 -3.27
N ASN A 353 -17.19 3.29 -4.25
CA ASN A 353 -17.76 4.59 -4.62
C ASN A 353 -19.01 4.83 -3.77
N ILE A 354 -18.97 5.89 -2.98
CA ILE A 354 -20.10 6.28 -2.13
C ILE A 354 -20.76 7.49 -2.77
N THR A 355 -22.07 7.39 -3.00
CA THR A 355 -22.89 8.49 -3.55
C THR A 355 -23.98 8.88 -2.55
N GLU A 356 -24.11 10.16 -2.28
CA GLU A 356 -25.24 10.67 -1.50
C GLU A 356 -26.46 10.83 -2.37
N VAL A 357 -27.58 10.27 -1.93
CA VAL A 357 -28.87 10.34 -2.62
C VAL A 357 -29.84 11.11 -1.73
N ALA A 358 -30.62 12.02 -2.32
CA ALA A 358 -31.66 12.70 -1.58
C ALA A 358 -32.61 11.69 -0.89
N PRO A 359 -33.03 11.93 0.36
CA PRO A 359 -33.93 11.02 1.06
C PRO A 359 -35.19 10.81 0.21
N THR A 360 -35.58 9.56 0.06
CA THR A 360 -36.82 9.21 -0.62
C THR A 360 -37.99 9.78 0.22
N PRO A 361 -38.92 10.55 -0.37
CA PRO A 361 -39.99 11.18 0.36
C PRO A 361 -40.93 10.18 1.03
#